data_e8e6709fcda1d248274e9ca33e738511
#
_entry.id   e8e6709fcda1d248274e9ca33e738511
#
_cell.length_a   1.000
_cell.length_b   1.000
_cell.length_c   1.000
_cell.angle_alpha   90.00
_cell.angle_beta   90.00
_cell.angle_gamma   90.00
#
_symmetry.space_group_name_H-M   'P 1'
#
loop_
_entity.id
_entity.type
_entity.pdbx_description
1 polymer ?
#
loop_
_entity_poly.entity_id
_entity_poly.type
_entity_poly.pdbx_seq_one_letter_code
_entity_poly.pdbx_strand_id
1 'polypeptide(L)'
;NAQMIAKLEDLNIPFDKERFLNDMKSFSSANDISERWFETYDVRAEGYDEDFLFFAAWILWERWTTEGPWPLETIGDWFDKGVISEQEGNVAEACDVWLTAWAALKPHNPPSSNNLDLLDERCSSEFSVREILLSLGDELLDVGMSDPSYIRKAITYCTEFLATFPDEDENTLINQRRNIADAYLSLNDT
;
A
#
# COMPACT_ATOMS: atom_id res chain seq x y z
N ASN A 1 12.45 -14.98 14.09
CA ASN A 1 11.40 -14.61 15.04
C ASN A 1 11.85 -14.78 16.50
N ALA A 2 12.46 -15.92 16.89
CA ALA A 2 12.80 -16.17 18.30
C ALA A 2 13.73 -15.11 18.90
N GLN A 3 14.78 -14.68 18.18
CA GLN A 3 15.69 -13.64 18.64
C GLN A 3 15.00 -12.26 18.76
N MET A 4 14.09 -11.97 17.84
CA MET A 4 13.33 -10.71 17.84
C MET A 4 12.36 -10.68 19.02
N ILE A 5 11.66 -11.78 19.27
CA ILE A 5 10.76 -11.92 20.43
C ILE A 5 11.53 -11.82 21.74
N ALA A 6 12.68 -12.49 21.86
CA ALA A 6 13.54 -12.36 23.05
C ALA A 6 14.00 -10.93 23.29
N LYS A 7 14.36 -10.19 22.22
CA LYS A 7 14.73 -8.76 22.35
C LYS A 7 13.54 -7.89 22.78
N LEU A 8 12.31 -8.16 22.31
CA LEU A 8 11.09 -7.47 22.79
C LEU A 8 10.88 -7.72 24.30
N GLU A 9 11.06 -8.96 24.75
CA GLU A 9 10.95 -9.32 26.18
C GLU A 9 12.03 -8.63 27.02
N ASP A 10 13.27 -8.53 26.53
CA ASP A 10 14.37 -7.80 27.18
C ASP A 10 14.04 -6.29 27.32
N LEU A 11 13.28 -5.73 26.37
CA LEU A 11 12.79 -4.35 26.38
C LEU A 11 11.51 -4.17 27.21
N ASN A 12 11.13 -5.17 27.99
CA ASN A 12 9.95 -5.19 28.87
C ASN A 12 8.61 -5.20 28.11
N ILE A 13 8.59 -5.77 26.90
CA ILE A 13 7.37 -6.03 26.13
C ILE A 13 7.06 -7.53 26.23
N PRO A 14 6.09 -7.95 27.06
CA PRO A 14 5.69 -9.36 27.16
C PRO A 14 4.97 -9.74 25.84
N PHE A 15 5.70 -10.38 24.94
CA PHE A 15 5.21 -10.68 23.62
C PHE A 15 4.22 -11.86 23.66
N ASP A 16 3.00 -11.61 23.16
CA ASP A 16 1.96 -12.63 22.94
C ASP A 16 1.54 -12.65 21.49
N LYS A 17 1.72 -13.82 20.84
CA LYS A 17 1.43 -13.97 19.42
C LYS A 17 -0.06 -13.83 19.10
N GLU A 18 -0.97 -14.36 19.94
CA GLU A 18 -2.41 -14.28 19.68
C GLU A 18 -2.88 -12.83 19.75
N ARG A 19 -2.38 -12.10 20.75
CA ARG A 19 -2.63 -10.67 20.89
C ARG A 19 -2.11 -9.91 19.68
N PHE A 20 -0.88 -10.16 19.25
CA PHE A 20 -0.30 -9.51 18.08
C PHE A 20 -1.11 -9.78 16.80
N LEU A 21 -1.57 -11.01 16.57
CA LEU A 21 -2.44 -11.35 15.45
C LEU A 21 -3.81 -10.66 15.51
N ASN A 22 -4.30 -10.33 16.69
CA ASN A 22 -5.52 -9.53 16.85
C ASN A 22 -5.25 -8.04 16.63
N ASP A 23 -4.09 -7.54 17.07
CA ASP A 23 -3.65 -6.17 16.81
C ASP A 23 -3.50 -5.92 15.30
N MET A 24 -2.91 -6.86 14.52
CA MET A 24 -2.85 -6.82 13.06
C MET A 24 -4.22 -6.68 12.35
N LYS A 25 -5.30 -7.10 12.99
CA LYS A 25 -6.68 -6.93 12.47
C LYS A 25 -7.31 -5.59 12.83
N SER A 26 -6.78 -4.96 13.87
CA SER A 26 -7.34 -3.74 14.48
C SER A 26 -6.62 -2.48 14.03
N PHE A 27 -5.35 -2.60 13.67
CA PHE A 27 -4.49 -1.52 13.21
C PHE A 27 -4.24 -1.59 11.71
N SER A 28 -3.80 -0.48 11.14
CA SER A 28 -3.47 -0.38 9.72
C SER A 28 -1.96 -0.36 9.47
N SER A 29 -1.17 -0.02 10.48
CA SER A 29 0.28 0.14 10.37
C SER A 29 1.03 -0.60 11.49
N ALA A 30 2.25 -0.98 11.20
CA ALA A 30 3.15 -1.55 12.20
C ALA A 30 3.57 -0.49 13.23
N ASN A 31 3.61 0.78 12.82
CA ASN A 31 3.85 1.90 13.72
C ASN A 31 2.79 2.00 14.80
N ASP A 32 1.50 1.87 14.45
CA ASP A 32 0.39 1.88 15.43
C ASP A 32 0.57 0.80 16.50
N ILE A 33 1.07 -0.39 16.12
CA ILE A 33 1.36 -1.46 17.08
C ILE A 33 2.55 -1.11 17.98
N SER A 34 3.62 -0.54 17.42
CA SER A 34 4.79 -0.14 18.21
C SER A 34 4.46 0.99 19.17
N GLU A 35 3.69 2.00 18.77
CA GLU A 35 3.20 3.07 19.64
C GLU A 35 2.34 2.51 20.78
N ARG A 36 1.43 1.55 20.45
CA ARG A 36 0.64 0.89 21.48
C ARG A 36 1.49 0.13 22.51
N TRP A 37 2.63 -0.42 22.12
CA TRP A 37 3.55 -1.04 23.09
C TRP A 37 4.09 0.00 24.07
N PHE A 38 4.49 1.19 23.61
CA PHE A 38 4.90 2.30 24.48
C PHE A 38 3.79 2.76 25.43
N GLU A 39 2.54 2.81 24.93
CA GLU A 39 1.39 3.18 25.76
C GLU A 39 1.02 2.12 26.81
N THR A 40 1.25 0.85 26.50
CA THR A 40 0.75 -0.27 27.32
C THR A 40 1.78 -0.77 28.31
N TYR A 41 3.07 -0.69 27.98
CA TYR A 41 4.15 -1.27 28.76
C TYR A 41 5.14 -0.19 29.23
N ASP A 42 5.87 -0.49 30.32
CA ASP A 42 7.02 0.30 30.77
C ASP A 42 8.24 -0.06 29.90
N VAL A 43 8.20 0.38 28.65
CA VAL A 43 9.19 0.04 27.61
C VAL A 43 10.55 0.62 27.99
N ARG A 44 11.61 -0.21 27.90
CA ARG A 44 12.99 0.15 28.22
C ARG A 44 13.83 0.33 26.95
N ALA A 45 13.25 0.98 25.93
CA ALA A 45 13.93 1.28 24.70
C ALA A 45 14.47 2.72 24.73
N GLU A 46 15.72 2.91 24.28
CA GLU A 46 16.33 4.22 24.10
C GLU A 46 17.13 4.23 22.79
N GLY A 47 17.03 5.31 22.02
CA GLY A 47 17.77 5.48 20.77
C GLY A 47 17.43 4.39 19.74
N TYR A 48 18.42 3.64 19.27
CA TYR A 48 18.19 2.58 18.24
C TYR A 48 17.22 1.46 18.68
N ASP A 49 16.99 1.29 19.97
CA ASP A 49 16.02 0.30 20.45
C ASP A 49 14.58 0.77 20.24
N GLU A 50 14.32 2.07 20.14
CA GLU A 50 13.00 2.62 19.75
C GLU A 50 12.69 2.25 18.30
N ASP A 51 13.63 2.47 17.38
CA ASP A 51 13.49 2.08 15.98
C ASP A 51 13.30 0.55 15.84
N PHE A 52 13.99 -0.23 16.67
CA PHE A 52 13.84 -1.68 16.68
C PHE A 52 12.40 -2.11 16.94
N LEU A 53 11.65 -1.44 17.81
CA LEU A 53 10.25 -1.82 18.10
C LEU A 53 9.37 -1.70 16.86
N PHE A 54 9.50 -0.61 16.13
CA PHE A 54 8.81 -0.40 14.86
C PHE A 54 9.17 -1.50 13.84
N PHE A 55 10.46 -1.74 13.60
CA PHE A 55 10.90 -2.77 12.67
C PHE A 55 10.50 -4.18 13.11
N ALA A 56 10.49 -4.46 14.42
CA ALA A 56 10.03 -5.74 14.93
C ALA A 56 8.54 -5.96 14.66
N ALA A 57 7.70 -4.96 14.90
CA ALA A 57 6.28 -5.03 14.58
C ALA A 57 6.07 -5.27 13.08
N TRP A 58 6.73 -4.52 12.22
CA TRP A 58 6.63 -4.64 10.76
C TRP A 58 7.06 -6.03 10.27
N ILE A 59 8.28 -6.49 10.63
CA ILE A 59 8.79 -7.78 10.19
C ILE A 59 7.94 -8.95 10.73
N LEU A 60 7.44 -8.87 11.97
CA LEU A 60 6.57 -9.90 12.52
C LEU A 60 5.23 -9.92 11.80
N TRP A 61 4.69 -8.76 11.45
CA TRP A 61 3.46 -8.64 10.67
C TRP A 61 3.61 -9.31 9.32
N GLU A 62 4.61 -8.93 8.52
CA GLU A 62 4.87 -9.54 7.20
C GLU A 62 5.03 -11.05 7.27
N ARG A 63 5.74 -11.56 8.28
CA ARG A 63 6.01 -12.99 8.42
C ARG A 63 4.79 -13.83 8.80
N TRP A 64 3.79 -13.22 9.40
CA TRP A 64 2.57 -13.93 9.78
C TRP A 64 1.37 -13.60 8.91
N THR A 65 1.50 -12.64 8.03
CA THR A 65 0.52 -12.37 6.98
C THR A 65 0.72 -13.35 5.82
N THR A 66 -0.33 -14.06 5.45
CA THR A 66 -0.34 -14.97 4.28
C THR A 66 -1.17 -14.41 3.13
N GLU A 67 -2.27 -13.72 3.44
CA GLU A 67 -3.26 -13.21 2.46
C GLU A 67 -3.77 -11.78 2.80
N GLY A 68 -3.00 -11.02 3.61
CA GLY A 68 -3.38 -9.70 4.13
C GLY A 68 -4.20 -9.78 5.43
N PRO A 69 -4.55 -8.65 6.06
CA PRO A 69 -4.15 -7.30 5.63
C PRO A 69 -2.64 -7.05 5.75
N TRP A 70 -2.08 -6.38 4.76
CA TRP A 70 -0.67 -5.94 4.78
C TRP A 70 -0.57 -4.61 5.54
N PRO A 71 0.49 -4.36 6.31
CA PRO A 71 0.67 -3.06 6.97
C PRO A 71 0.97 -1.97 5.95
N LEU A 72 0.60 -0.72 6.25
CA LEU A 72 0.78 0.41 5.34
C LEU A 72 2.24 0.62 4.93
N GLU A 73 3.19 0.30 5.79
CA GLU A 73 4.63 0.35 5.50
C GLU A 73 5.02 -0.59 4.35
N THR A 74 4.51 -1.83 4.34
CA THR A 74 4.75 -2.77 3.24
C THR A 74 4.12 -2.30 1.94
N ILE A 75 2.92 -1.71 2.03
CA ILE A 75 2.23 -1.16 0.87
C ILE A 75 3.00 0.04 0.30
N GLY A 76 3.48 0.94 1.16
CA GLY A 76 4.35 2.05 0.79
C GLY A 76 5.63 1.59 0.09
N ASP A 77 6.32 0.60 0.66
CA ASP A 77 7.52 -0.01 0.08
C ASP A 77 7.25 -0.61 -1.32
N TRP A 78 6.05 -1.14 -1.58
CA TRP A 78 5.67 -1.58 -2.92
C TRP A 78 5.46 -0.42 -3.90
N PHE A 79 4.88 0.70 -3.47
CA PHE A 79 4.79 1.89 -4.31
C PHE A 79 6.18 2.40 -4.67
N ASP A 80 7.09 2.47 -3.70
CA ASP A 80 8.49 2.90 -3.91
C ASP A 80 9.23 1.97 -4.87
N LYS A 81 9.08 0.65 -4.73
CA LYS A 81 9.65 -0.34 -5.66
C LYS A 81 9.14 -0.16 -7.08
N GLY A 82 7.85 0.14 -7.24
CA GLY A 82 7.29 0.43 -8.56
C GLY A 82 7.96 1.65 -9.19
N VAL A 83 8.18 2.75 -8.45
CA VAL A 83 8.88 3.94 -8.95
C VAL A 83 10.33 3.62 -9.34
N ILE A 84 11.02 2.80 -8.56
CA ILE A 84 12.38 2.36 -8.90
C ILE A 84 12.38 1.55 -10.21
N SER A 85 11.44 0.60 -10.37
CA SER A 85 11.30 -0.18 -11.62
C SER A 85 11.01 0.70 -12.82
N GLU A 86 10.13 1.72 -12.67
CA GLU A 86 9.84 2.70 -13.71
C GLU A 86 11.10 3.50 -14.12
N GLN A 87 11.84 4.02 -13.15
CA GLN A 87 13.09 4.75 -13.39
C GLN A 87 14.15 3.91 -14.09
N GLU A 88 14.16 2.60 -13.89
CA GLU A 88 15.00 1.64 -14.62
C GLU A 88 14.48 1.30 -16.03
N GLY A 89 13.32 1.82 -16.43
CA GLY A 89 12.66 1.58 -17.70
C GLY A 89 11.81 0.30 -17.76
N ASN A 90 11.54 -0.33 -16.62
CA ASN A 90 10.74 -1.55 -16.48
C ASN A 90 9.28 -1.20 -16.18
N VAL A 91 8.63 -0.37 -17.02
CA VAL A 91 7.29 0.19 -16.77
C VAL A 91 6.21 -0.88 -16.55
N ALA A 92 6.29 -2.00 -17.29
CA ALA A 92 5.34 -3.10 -17.12
C ALA A 92 5.43 -3.74 -15.73
N GLU A 93 6.65 -3.93 -15.20
CA GLU A 93 6.88 -4.42 -13.84
C GLU A 93 6.40 -3.40 -12.79
N ALA A 94 6.67 -2.11 -13.02
CA ALA A 94 6.18 -1.03 -12.16
C ALA A 94 4.65 -1.08 -12.05
N CYS A 95 3.95 -1.16 -13.18
CA CYS A 95 2.49 -1.29 -13.21
C CYS A 95 1.98 -2.50 -12.42
N ASP A 96 2.63 -3.66 -12.53
CA ASP A 96 2.22 -4.87 -11.81
C ASP A 96 2.42 -4.74 -10.29
N VAL A 97 3.53 -4.12 -9.86
CA VAL A 97 3.79 -3.83 -8.46
C VAL A 97 2.79 -2.81 -7.91
N TRP A 98 2.51 -1.73 -8.63
CA TRP A 98 1.53 -0.72 -8.22
C TRP A 98 0.10 -1.27 -8.16
N LEU A 99 -0.30 -2.14 -9.08
CA LEU A 99 -1.60 -2.82 -8.99
C LEU A 99 -1.68 -3.75 -7.76
N THR A 100 -0.58 -4.38 -7.39
CA THR A 100 -0.50 -5.20 -6.16
C THR A 100 -0.64 -4.31 -4.93
N ALA A 101 0.09 -3.19 -4.89
CA ALA A 101 -0.02 -2.19 -3.82
C ALA A 101 -1.44 -1.62 -3.73
N TRP A 102 -2.06 -1.26 -4.87
CA TRP A 102 -3.44 -0.79 -4.95
C TRP A 102 -4.44 -1.80 -4.37
N ALA A 103 -4.33 -3.07 -4.76
CA ALA A 103 -5.20 -4.13 -4.25
C ALA A 103 -5.09 -4.30 -2.73
N ALA A 104 -3.87 -4.18 -2.17
CA ALA A 104 -3.62 -4.26 -0.74
C ALA A 104 -4.07 -3.01 0.02
N LEU A 105 -4.05 -1.84 -0.62
CA LEU A 105 -4.41 -0.55 -0.03
C LEU A 105 -5.93 -0.39 0.14
N LYS A 106 -6.73 -0.89 -0.80
CA LYS A 106 -8.21 -0.74 -0.79
C LYS A 106 -8.87 -1.08 0.54
N PRO A 107 -8.52 -2.17 1.26
CA PRO A 107 -9.10 -2.48 2.56
C PRO A 107 -8.81 -1.46 3.66
N HIS A 108 -7.73 -0.67 3.52
CA HIS A 108 -7.34 0.37 4.49
C HIS A 108 -8.07 1.70 4.26
N ASN A 109 -8.83 1.82 3.18
CA ASN A 109 -9.60 3.01 2.85
C ASN A 109 -11.09 2.80 3.20
N PRO A 110 -11.54 3.17 4.42
CA PRO A 110 -12.93 3.01 4.78
C PRO A 110 -13.81 3.98 3.98
N PRO A 111 -15.06 3.62 3.67
CA PRO A 111 -15.98 4.45 2.87
C PRO A 111 -16.19 5.87 3.41
N SER A 112 -15.89 6.11 4.68
CA SER A 112 -16.01 7.41 5.34
C SER A 112 -14.83 8.36 5.12
N SER A 113 -13.74 7.89 4.52
CA SER A 113 -12.51 8.67 4.27
C SER A 113 -11.99 8.48 2.84
N ASN A 114 -12.88 8.56 1.86
CA ASN A 114 -12.55 8.50 0.42
C ASN A 114 -11.77 9.75 -0.03
N ASN A 115 -10.64 10.01 0.62
CA ASN A 115 -9.77 11.14 0.34
C ASN A 115 -8.37 10.62 0.01
N LEU A 116 -7.95 10.87 -1.22
CA LEU A 116 -6.67 10.41 -1.75
C LEU A 116 -5.48 11.09 -1.04
N ASP A 117 -5.64 12.36 -0.59
CA ASP A 117 -4.60 13.08 0.15
C ASP A 117 -4.36 12.44 1.53
N LEU A 118 -5.44 12.07 2.25
CA LEU A 118 -5.33 11.37 3.53
C LEU A 118 -4.69 9.99 3.38
N LEU A 119 -4.89 9.36 2.23
CA LEU A 119 -4.30 8.07 1.93
C LEU A 119 -2.80 8.20 1.66
N ASP A 120 -2.40 9.23 0.93
CA ASP A 120 -1.00 9.60 0.68
C ASP A 120 -0.26 9.87 1.99
N GLU A 121 -0.85 10.68 2.89
CA GLU A 121 -0.27 11.00 4.21
C GLU A 121 -0.07 9.76 5.11
N ARG A 122 -0.92 8.75 4.96
CA ARG A 122 -0.87 7.53 5.80
C ARG A 122 0.08 6.46 5.28
N CYS A 123 0.37 6.46 3.99
CA CYS A 123 1.32 5.54 3.40
C CYS A 123 2.75 5.99 3.70
N SER A 124 3.55 5.12 4.30
CA SER A 124 4.98 5.37 4.56
C SER A 124 5.81 5.16 3.28
N SER A 125 5.51 5.92 2.22
CA SER A 125 6.21 5.89 0.94
C SER A 125 7.15 7.10 0.83
N GLU A 126 8.28 6.93 0.14
CA GLU A 126 9.21 8.03 -0.19
C GLU A 126 8.66 8.90 -1.33
N PHE A 127 7.73 8.35 -2.13
CA PHE A 127 7.11 9.01 -3.27
C PHE A 127 5.62 9.25 -3.00
N SER A 128 5.03 10.21 -3.70
CA SER A 128 3.59 10.46 -3.57
C SER A 128 2.77 9.30 -4.14
N VAL A 129 2.11 8.56 -3.25
CA VAL A 129 1.16 7.51 -3.62
C VAL A 129 0.00 8.09 -4.41
N ARG A 130 -0.41 9.32 -4.07
CA ARG A 130 -1.45 10.06 -4.81
C ARG A 130 -1.06 10.22 -6.27
N GLU A 131 0.14 10.73 -6.56
CA GLU A 131 0.60 10.95 -7.95
C GLU A 131 0.69 9.63 -8.72
N ILE A 132 1.20 8.57 -8.09
CA ILE A 132 1.27 7.23 -8.69
C ILE A 132 -0.14 6.74 -9.06
N LEU A 133 -1.10 6.84 -8.12
CA LEU A 133 -2.47 6.39 -8.38
C LEU A 133 -3.17 7.25 -9.45
N LEU A 134 -2.84 8.52 -9.57
CA LEU A 134 -3.40 9.38 -10.63
C LEU A 134 -2.88 9.00 -12.01
N SER A 135 -1.59 8.65 -12.14
CA SER A 135 -0.94 8.31 -13.42
C SER A 135 -1.10 6.84 -13.84
N LEU A 136 -1.35 5.93 -12.90
CA LEU A 136 -1.35 4.48 -13.16
C LEU A 136 -2.29 4.06 -14.31
N GLY A 137 -3.42 4.74 -14.50
CA GLY A 137 -4.33 4.46 -15.61
C GLY A 137 -3.68 4.73 -16.98
N ASP A 138 -2.94 5.83 -17.11
CA ASP A 138 -2.20 6.20 -18.33
C ASP A 138 -1.04 5.24 -18.57
N GLU A 139 -0.25 4.92 -17.54
CA GLU A 139 0.87 3.96 -17.63
C GLU A 139 0.40 2.56 -18.09
N LEU A 140 -0.73 2.10 -17.57
CA LEU A 140 -1.32 0.82 -18.00
C LEU A 140 -1.74 0.84 -19.48
N LEU A 141 -2.25 1.96 -19.99
CA LEU A 141 -2.59 2.13 -21.40
C LEU A 141 -1.34 2.15 -22.27
N ASP A 142 -0.29 2.84 -21.87
CA ASP A 142 0.98 2.91 -22.59
C ASP A 142 1.64 1.52 -22.69
N VAL A 143 1.72 0.76 -21.61
CA VAL A 143 2.16 -0.64 -21.67
C VAL A 143 1.23 -1.48 -22.53
N GLY A 144 -0.06 -1.20 -22.51
CA GLY A 144 -1.09 -1.85 -23.28
C GLY A 144 -0.90 -1.75 -24.81
N MET A 145 -0.19 -0.74 -25.29
CA MET A 145 0.17 -0.63 -26.73
C MET A 145 1.06 -1.79 -27.19
N SER A 146 1.85 -2.39 -26.33
CA SER A 146 2.72 -3.54 -26.62
C SER A 146 2.15 -4.86 -26.09
N ASP A 147 1.41 -4.84 -24.98
CA ASP A 147 0.73 -6.00 -24.37
C ASP A 147 -0.74 -5.69 -24.07
N PRO A 148 -1.68 -6.13 -24.94
CA PRO A 148 -3.11 -5.83 -24.77
C PRO A 148 -3.74 -6.33 -23.46
N SER A 149 -3.03 -7.18 -22.68
CA SER A 149 -3.51 -7.60 -21.36
C SER A 149 -3.60 -6.44 -20.38
N TYR A 150 -2.71 -5.43 -20.51
CA TYR A 150 -2.70 -4.24 -19.67
C TYR A 150 -3.85 -3.28 -19.96
N ILE A 151 -4.40 -3.27 -21.19
CA ILE A 151 -5.63 -2.50 -21.51
C ILE A 151 -6.78 -2.94 -20.59
N ARG A 152 -6.94 -4.25 -20.35
CA ARG A 152 -7.98 -4.76 -19.44
C ARG A 152 -7.69 -4.41 -17.98
N LYS A 153 -6.41 -4.40 -17.59
CA LYS A 153 -5.99 -3.95 -16.25
C LYS A 153 -6.34 -2.47 -16.06
N ALA A 154 -6.11 -1.62 -17.08
CA ALA A 154 -6.47 -0.20 -17.07
C ALA A 154 -7.98 0.01 -16.85
N ILE A 155 -8.84 -0.70 -17.59
CA ILE A 155 -10.30 -0.61 -17.39
C ILE A 155 -10.69 -0.98 -15.97
N THR A 156 -10.14 -2.08 -15.45
CA THR A 156 -10.43 -2.54 -14.08
C THR A 156 -9.99 -1.52 -13.06
N TYR A 157 -8.74 -1.07 -13.14
CA TYR A 157 -8.16 -0.09 -12.23
C TYR A 157 -8.94 1.23 -12.21
N CYS A 158 -9.15 1.84 -13.40
CA CYS A 158 -9.86 3.13 -13.48
C CYS A 158 -11.31 3.03 -12.99
N THR A 159 -11.97 1.88 -13.23
CA THR A 159 -13.33 1.64 -12.71
C THR A 159 -13.34 1.55 -11.18
N GLU A 160 -12.38 0.82 -10.61
CA GLU A 160 -12.22 0.71 -9.15
C GLU A 160 -11.84 2.05 -8.53
N PHE A 161 -10.94 2.83 -9.16
CA PHE A 161 -10.54 4.16 -8.71
C PHE A 161 -11.76 5.09 -8.62
N LEU A 162 -12.58 5.17 -9.67
CA LEU A 162 -13.80 5.98 -9.71
C LEU A 162 -14.82 5.57 -8.63
N ALA A 163 -14.89 4.28 -8.31
CA ALA A 163 -15.76 3.77 -7.25
C ALA A 163 -15.23 4.06 -5.85
N THR A 164 -13.89 4.10 -5.69
CA THR A 164 -13.22 4.33 -4.42
C THR A 164 -13.17 5.80 -4.06
N PHE A 165 -12.96 6.68 -5.05
CA PHE A 165 -12.81 8.13 -4.89
C PHE A 165 -13.85 8.92 -5.71
N PRO A 166 -15.15 8.78 -5.41
CA PRO A 166 -16.21 9.42 -6.19
C PRO A 166 -16.25 10.96 -6.03
N ASP A 167 -15.65 11.48 -4.98
CA ASP A 167 -15.67 12.89 -4.61
C ASP A 167 -14.35 13.63 -4.94
N GLU A 168 -13.43 12.97 -5.69
CA GLU A 168 -12.21 13.62 -6.21
C GLU A 168 -12.54 14.75 -7.17
N ASP A 169 -11.53 15.62 -7.45
CA ASP A 169 -11.72 16.72 -8.37
C ASP A 169 -12.21 16.27 -9.75
N GLU A 170 -12.99 17.13 -10.40
CA GLU A 170 -13.66 16.80 -11.65
C GLU A 170 -12.68 16.43 -12.78
N ASN A 171 -11.50 17.05 -12.83
CA ASN A 171 -10.51 16.75 -13.87
C ASN A 171 -9.94 15.35 -13.68
N THR A 172 -9.64 14.96 -12.43
CA THR A 172 -9.22 13.61 -12.08
C THR A 172 -10.26 12.58 -12.52
N LEU A 173 -11.53 12.79 -12.17
CA LEU A 173 -12.62 11.87 -12.54
C LEU A 173 -12.82 11.80 -14.06
N ILE A 174 -12.68 12.93 -14.78
CA ILE A 174 -12.74 12.97 -16.25
C ILE A 174 -11.58 12.19 -16.86
N ASN A 175 -10.36 12.36 -16.36
CA ASN A 175 -9.19 11.64 -16.87
C ASN A 175 -9.36 10.12 -16.71
N GLN A 176 -9.80 9.65 -15.56
CA GLN A 176 -10.04 8.21 -15.36
C GLN A 176 -11.14 7.67 -16.30
N ARG A 177 -12.21 8.44 -16.53
CA ARG A 177 -13.27 8.06 -17.51
C ARG A 177 -12.75 8.05 -18.94
N ARG A 178 -11.87 9.00 -19.32
CA ARG A 178 -11.22 9.04 -20.61
C ARG A 178 -10.35 7.79 -20.81
N ASN A 179 -9.54 7.42 -19.81
CA ASN A 179 -8.71 6.23 -19.88
C ASN A 179 -9.53 4.95 -20.11
N ILE A 180 -10.70 4.83 -19.49
CA ILE A 180 -11.63 3.72 -19.77
C ILE A 180 -12.12 3.75 -21.22
N ALA A 181 -12.47 4.93 -21.76
CA ALA A 181 -12.95 5.06 -23.13
C ALA A 181 -11.85 4.71 -24.15
N ASP A 182 -10.63 5.22 -23.94
CA ASP A 182 -9.47 4.94 -24.79
C ASP A 182 -9.09 3.45 -24.75
N ALA A 183 -9.19 2.82 -23.58
CA ALA A 183 -9.01 1.38 -23.44
C ALA A 183 -10.02 0.56 -24.28
N TYR A 184 -11.31 0.92 -24.23
CA TYR A 184 -12.32 0.24 -25.05
C TYR A 184 -12.13 0.46 -26.55
N LEU A 185 -11.69 1.65 -26.97
CA LEU A 185 -11.34 1.90 -28.38
C LEU A 185 -10.19 1.02 -28.83
N SER A 186 -9.11 0.95 -28.03
CA SER A 186 -7.93 0.12 -28.30
C SER A 186 -8.28 -1.38 -28.42
N LEU A 187 -9.22 -1.88 -27.62
CA LEU A 187 -9.67 -3.28 -27.71
C LEU A 187 -10.56 -3.58 -28.92
N ASN A 188 -11.21 -2.58 -29.54
CA ASN A 188 -12.05 -2.77 -30.71
C ASN A 188 -11.26 -2.66 -32.01
N ASP A 189 -10.06 -2.07 -31.98
CA ASP A 189 -9.18 -1.93 -33.15
C ASP A 189 -8.24 -3.15 -33.30
N THR A 190 -8.29 -4.11 -32.40
CA THR A 190 -7.53 -5.38 -32.41
C THR A 190 -8.45 -6.56 -32.73
#